data_65a3839b67abe495eb40db676340b45f
#
_entry.id   65a3839b67abe495eb40db676340b45f
#
_cell.length_a   1.000
_cell.length_b   1.000
_cell.length_c   1.000
_cell.angle_alpha   90.00
_cell.angle_beta   90.00
_cell.angle_gamma   90.00
#
_symmetry.space_group_name_H-M   'P 1'
#
loop_
_entity.id
_entity.type
_entity.pdbx_description
1 polymer ?
#
loop_
_entity_poly.entity_id
_entity_poly.type
_entity_poly.pdbx_seq_one_letter_code
_entity_poly.pdbx_strand_id
1 'polypeptide(L)'
;YIENNNTEELYRYLLLTQCAELKAALPDIFVFGTRDRDYTELLFPNNSLSGDSFIAKMLSETDEKEDWQDAVQIIGWLYQYYNDERKNEVINIYKGTVKKEDIPAATQLFTTDWVVRYMVDNSLGRYWIERHPESKLAEKLEFFVTPKNGEIKHIDEFVKPEDIKFLDPCMGSGHILVYAFDVLMEIYKESGYTERDAAAMIVQNNLFGLDIDDRASQLAYFAVMMKARSYDRRFLSRGIKPN
;
A
#
# COMPACT_ATOMS: atom_id res chain seq x y z
N TYR A 1 7.90 -20.92 -29.10
CA TYR A 1 7.30 -21.43 -27.86
C TYR A 1 6.02 -22.22 -28.15
N ILE A 2 5.08 -21.68 -28.91
CA ILE A 2 3.81 -22.36 -29.25
C ILE A 2 4.04 -23.65 -30.06
N GLU A 3 4.92 -23.61 -31.05
CA GLU A 3 5.24 -24.75 -31.92
C GLU A 3 5.91 -25.90 -31.16
N ASN A 4 6.65 -25.59 -30.09
CA ASN A 4 7.37 -26.59 -29.28
C ASN A 4 6.60 -27.03 -28.03
N ASN A 5 5.34 -26.59 -27.87
CA ASN A 5 4.47 -26.86 -26.73
C ASN A 5 5.11 -26.52 -25.35
N ASN A 6 5.99 -25.50 -25.32
CA ASN A 6 6.66 -25.06 -24.10
C ASN A 6 5.88 -23.92 -23.44
N THR A 7 4.83 -24.31 -22.72
CA THR A 7 3.89 -23.37 -22.07
C THR A 7 4.55 -22.60 -20.92
N GLU A 8 5.49 -23.19 -20.19
CA GLU A 8 6.19 -22.55 -19.08
C GLU A 8 7.08 -21.39 -19.56
N GLU A 9 7.88 -21.61 -20.62
CA GLU A 9 8.69 -20.53 -21.18
C GLU A 9 7.84 -19.42 -21.83
N LEU A 10 6.72 -19.78 -22.45
CA LEU A 10 5.78 -18.82 -23.00
C LEU A 10 5.20 -17.96 -21.87
N TYR A 11 4.76 -18.56 -20.78
CA TYR A 11 4.24 -17.85 -19.61
C TYR A 11 5.28 -16.90 -19.04
N ARG A 12 6.51 -17.37 -18.82
CA ARG A 12 7.61 -16.55 -18.35
C ARG A 12 7.87 -15.34 -19.26
N TYR A 13 7.93 -15.59 -20.56
CA TYR A 13 8.13 -14.52 -21.57
C TYR A 13 7.01 -13.47 -21.50
N LEU A 14 5.75 -13.89 -21.48
CA LEU A 14 4.60 -12.99 -21.41
C LEU A 14 4.60 -12.17 -20.11
N LEU A 15 4.88 -12.80 -18.98
CA LEU A 15 4.94 -12.12 -17.69
C LEU A 15 6.05 -11.06 -17.66
N LEU A 16 7.28 -11.42 -18.07
CA LEU A 16 8.40 -10.48 -18.11
C LEU A 16 8.15 -9.33 -19.09
N THR A 17 7.51 -9.62 -20.22
CA THR A 17 7.11 -8.57 -21.18
C THR A 17 6.12 -7.61 -20.55
N GLN A 18 5.12 -8.13 -19.82
CA GLN A 18 4.12 -7.31 -19.13
C GLN A 18 4.74 -6.48 -18.00
N CYS A 19 5.67 -7.04 -17.24
CA CYS A 19 6.43 -6.29 -16.24
C CYS A 19 7.24 -5.15 -16.88
N ALA A 20 7.88 -5.40 -18.03
CA ALA A 20 8.62 -4.38 -18.77
C ALA A 20 7.72 -3.24 -19.28
N GLU A 21 6.51 -3.55 -19.73
CA GLU A 21 5.51 -2.54 -20.13
C GLU A 21 5.02 -1.73 -18.93
N LEU A 22 4.77 -2.38 -17.78
CA LEU A 22 4.33 -1.71 -16.56
C LEU A 22 5.42 -0.82 -15.95
N LYS A 23 6.69 -1.03 -16.27
CA LYS A 23 7.79 -0.18 -15.82
C LYS A 23 7.60 1.30 -16.16
N ALA A 24 7.00 1.61 -17.30
CA ALA A 24 6.72 2.98 -17.68
C ALA A 24 5.72 3.66 -16.73
N ALA A 25 4.79 2.89 -16.18
CA ALA A 25 3.74 3.36 -15.27
C ALA A 25 4.16 3.29 -13.79
N LEU A 26 4.95 2.28 -13.42
CA LEU A 26 5.37 1.97 -12.05
C LEU A 26 6.89 1.67 -12.02
N PRO A 27 7.75 2.67 -12.25
CA PRO A 27 9.19 2.47 -12.44
C PRO A 27 9.90 1.96 -11.18
N ASP A 28 9.37 2.27 -10.00
CA ASP A 28 9.99 1.94 -8.71
C ASP A 28 9.64 0.51 -8.24
N ILE A 29 8.67 -0.14 -8.92
CA ILE A 29 8.28 -1.55 -8.66
C ILE A 29 8.90 -2.48 -9.69
N PHE A 30 8.72 -2.16 -10.97
CA PHE A 30 9.17 -3.00 -12.08
C PHE A 30 10.55 -2.56 -12.55
N VAL A 31 11.58 -2.96 -11.81
CA VAL A 31 12.99 -2.66 -12.15
C VAL A 31 13.47 -3.50 -13.35
N PHE A 32 12.70 -4.51 -13.77
CA PHE A 32 12.99 -5.43 -14.86
C PHE A 32 13.28 -4.72 -16.20
N GLY A 33 14.24 -5.28 -16.97
CA GLY A 33 14.46 -4.89 -18.37
C GLY A 33 15.46 -3.77 -18.59
N THR A 34 16.36 -3.49 -17.67
CA THR A 34 17.63 -2.83 -17.98
C THR A 34 18.58 -3.83 -18.64
N ARG A 35 19.47 -3.37 -19.54
CA ARG A 35 20.35 -4.19 -20.40
C ARG A 35 21.24 -5.21 -19.69
N ASP A 36 21.41 -5.07 -18.38
CA ASP A 36 22.04 -6.07 -17.52
C ASP A 36 20.90 -6.95 -16.97
N ARG A 37 20.99 -8.26 -17.21
CA ARG A 37 20.06 -9.26 -16.71
C ARG A 37 19.87 -9.05 -15.21
N ASP A 38 18.72 -8.50 -14.84
CA ASP A 38 18.43 -8.25 -13.45
C ASP A 38 18.36 -9.59 -12.71
N TYR A 39 18.98 -9.67 -11.54
CA TYR A 39 18.98 -10.88 -10.71
C TYR A 39 17.57 -11.39 -10.42
N THR A 40 16.55 -10.51 -10.43
CA THR A 40 15.14 -10.87 -10.26
C THR A 40 14.61 -11.77 -11.38
N GLU A 41 15.08 -11.59 -12.64
CA GLU A 41 14.76 -12.50 -13.74
C GLU A 41 15.36 -13.89 -13.52
N LEU A 42 16.54 -13.96 -12.91
CA LEU A 42 17.23 -15.21 -12.62
C LEU A 42 16.58 -15.99 -11.46
N LEU A 43 15.94 -15.25 -10.53
CA LEU A 43 15.24 -15.83 -9.38
C LEU A 43 13.82 -16.26 -9.70
N PHE A 44 13.31 -15.95 -10.90
CA PHE A 44 11.97 -16.34 -11.28
C PHE A 44 11.85 -17.87 -11.39
N PRO A 45 10.86 -18.50 -10.71
CA PRO A 45 10.72 -19.96 -10.70
C PRO A 45 10.53 -20.54 -12.08
N ASN A 46 11.12 -21.70 -12.35
CA ASN A 46 10.99 -22.39 -13.63
C ASN A 46 9.76 -23.33 -13.72
N ASN A 47 8.97 -23.41 -12.63
CA ASN A 47 7.82 -24.32 -12.52
C ASN A 47 6.55 -23.56 -12.10
N SER A 48 6.36 -22.36 -12.63
CA SER A 48 5.27 -21.46 -12.24
C SER A 48 3.88 -22.00 -12.56
N LEU A 49 3.76 -22.83 -13.61
CA LEU A 49 2.50 -23.46 -14.04
C LEU A 49 2.30 -24.89 -13.52
N SER A 50 3.24 -25.43 -12.75
CA SER A 50 3.06 -26.77 -12.17
C SER A 50 1.95 -26.77 -11.11
N GLY A 51 1.31 -27.93 -10.91
CA GLY A 51 0.26 -28.08 -9.89
C GLY A 51 0.72 -27.81 -8.45
N ASP A 52 2.03 -27.90 -8.20
CA ASP A 52 2.66 -27.63 -6.90
C ASP A 52 3.18 -26.20 -6.78
N SER A 53 3.03 -25.38 -7.83
CA SER A 53 3.54 -24.03 -7.84
C SER A 53 2.79 -23.11 -6.85
N PHE A 54 3.46 -22.05 -6.44
CA PHE A 54 2.83 -20.99 -5.63
C PHE A 54 1.59 -20.43 -6.32
N ILE A 55 1.66 -20.20 -7.64
CA ILE A 55 0.54 -19.66 -8.43
C ILE A 55 -0.65 -20.62 -8.43
N ALA A 56 -0.41 -21.93 -8.66
CA ALA A 56 -1.47 -22.93 -8.64
C ALA A 56 -2.14 -23.04 -7.26
N LYS A 57 -1.35 -23.02 -6.19
CA LYS A 57 -1.87 -23.02 -4.81
C LYS A 57 -2.68 -21.78 -4.52
N MET A 58 -2.16 -20.61 -4.87
CA MET A 58 -2.86 -19.34 -4.69
C MET A 58 -4.22 -19.33 -5.41
N LEU A 59 -4.27 -19.82 -6.65
CA LEU A 59 -5.51 -19.90 -7.42
C LEU A 59 -6.50 -20.96 -6.90
N SER A 60 -6.01 -22.03 -6.26
CA SER A 60 -6.88 -23.10 -5.72
C SER A 60 -7.44 -22.79 -4.34
N GLU A 61 -6.79 -21.92 -3.57
CA GLU A 61 -7.15 -21.61 -2.20
C GLU A 61 -7.91 -20.28 -2.05
N THR A 62 -7.95 -19.46 -3.12
CA THR A 62 -8.71 -18.19 -3.11
C THR A 62 -10.04 -18.36 -3.83
N ASP A 63 -11.14 -18.00 -3.18
CA ASP A 63 -12.45 -17.88 -3.83
C ASP A 63 -12.47 -16.63 -4.73
N GLU A 64 -12.89 -16.82 -5.97
CA GLU A 64 -12.49 -16.07 -7.18
C GLU A 64 -12.72 -14.56 -7.23
N LYS A 65 -13.40 -13.90 -6.31
CA LYS A 65 -13.68 -12.46 -6.44
C LYS A 65 -13.65 -11.67 -5.14
N GLU A 66 -14.11 -12.21 -4.04
CA GLU A 66 -14.23 -11.45 -2.80
C GLU A 66 -12.87 -11.22 -2.16
N ASP A 67 -11.99 -12.24 -2.18
CA ASP A 67 -10.66 -12.17 -1.59
C ASP A 67 -9.73 -11.17 -2.30
N TRP A 68 -9.94 -10.94 -3.60
CA TRP A 68 -9.13 -10.00 -4.38
C TRP A 68 -9.67 -8.56 -4.43
N GLN A 69 -10.82 -8.29 -3.84
CA GLN A 69 -11.37 -6.93 -3.78
C GLN A 69 -10.50 -6.03 -2.88
N ASP A 70 -9.92 -6.59 -1.83
CA ASP A 70 -8.96 -5.93 -0.95
C ASP A 70 -7.50 -6.35 -1.25
N ALA A 71 -7.19 -6.58 -2.52
CA ALA A 71 -5.92 -7.14 -3.00
C ALA A 71 -4.66 -6.43 -2.47
N VAL A 72 -4.76 -5.15 -2.15
CA VAL A 72 -3.66 -4.36 -1.57
C VAL A 72 -3.30 -4.88 -0.18
N GLN A 73 -4.29 -5.20 0.66
CA GLN A 73 -4.06 -5.75 2.00
C GLN A 73 -3.52 -7.19 1.94
N ILE A 74 -4.04 -8.00 1.01
CA ILE A 74 -3.58 -9.38 0.80
C ILE A 74 -2.08 -9.43 0.48
N ILE A 75 -1.59 -8.53 -0.38
CA ILE A 75 -0.16 -8.46 -0.71
C ILE A 75 0.67 -8.15 0.55
N GLY A 76 0.20 -7.24 1.41
CA GLY A 76 0.83 -6.94 2.69
C GLY A 76 0.89 -8.15 3.62
N TRP A 77 -0.21 -8.91 3.73
CA TRP A 77 -0.27 -10.14 4.52
C TRP A 77 0.64 -11.24 3.96
N LEU A 78 0.63 -11.47 2.66
CA LEU A 78 1.51 -12.43 2.01
C LEU A 78 2.99 -12.11 2.29
N TYR A 79 3.35 -10.82 2.24
CA TYR A 79 4.72 -10.40 2.56
C TYR A 79 5.06 -10.63 4.04
N GLN A 80 4.14 -10.35 4.95
CA GLN A 80 4.33 -10.64 6.37
C GLN A 80 4.52 -12.14 6.63
N TYR A 81 3.66 -12.98 6.07
CA TYR A 81 3.75 -14.44 6.23
C TYR A 81 5.05 -14.99 5.60
N TYR A 82 5.47 -14.47 4.46
CA TYR A 82 6.75 -14.83 3.85
C TYR A 82 7.93 -14.57 4.78
N ASN A 83 7.89 -13.48 5.54
CA ASN A 83 8.97 -13.12 6.48
C ASN A 83 8.81 -13.73 7.87
N ASP A 84 7.71 -14.43 8.18
CA ASP A 84 7.42 -14.92 9.54
C ASP A 84 8.44 -15.95 10.02
N GLU A 85 8.90 -16.85 9.15
CA GLU A 85 9.95 -17.82 9.48
C GLU A 85 11.25 -17.11 9.88
N ARG A 86 11.70 -16.14 9.07
CA ARG A 86 12.90 -15.34 9.37
C ARG A 86 12.73 -14.50 10.63
N LYS A 87 11.57 -13.93 10.85
CA LYS A 87 11.22 -13.19 12.08
C LYS A 87 11.36 -14.08 13.32
N ASN A 88 10.80 -15.28 13.27
CA ASN A 88 10.86 -16.24 14.38
C ASN A 88 12.30 -16.69 14.64
N GLU A 89 13.10 -16.94 13.60
CA GLU A 89 14.52 -17.24 13.76
C GLU A 89 15.26 -16.10 14.48
N VAL A 90 15.10 -14.86 13.97
CA VAL A 90 15.80 -13.68 14.53
C VAL A 90 15.40 -13.45 15.99
N ILE A 91 14.11 -13.51 16.31
CA ILE A 91 13.64 -13.29 17.70
C ILE A 91 14.11 -14.41 18.63
N ASN A 92 14.15 -15.66 18.19
CA ASN A 92 14.58 -16.80 19.01
C ASN A 92 16.09 -16.87 19.21
N ILE A 93 16.88 -16.48 18.19
CA ILE A 93 18.35 -16.50 18.23
C ILE A 93 18.88 -15.36 19.11
N TYR A 94 18.31 -14.17 18.99
CA TYR A 94 18.77 -12.99 19.71
C TYR A 94 17.97 -12.73 20.98
N LYS A 95 18.48 -13.24 22.11
CA LYS A 95 18.03 -12.81 23.46
C LYS A 95 18.49 -11.39 23.83
N GLY A 96 18.97 -10.61 22.86
CA GLY A 96 19.57 -9.29 23.04
C GLY A 96 19.39 -8.39 21.83
N THR A 97 20.45 -7.71 21.40
CA THR A 97 20.41 -6.72 20.31
C THR A 97 20.29 -7.39 18.94
N VAL A 98 19.27 -7.03 18.18
CA VAL A 98 19.07 -7.48 16.80
C VAL A 98 20.12 -6.81 15.89
N LYS A 99 20.71 -7.55 14.96
CA LYS A 99 21.63 -6.99 13.97
C LYS A 99 20.91 -6.07 13.00
N LYS A 100 21.63 -5.10 12.43
CA LYS A 100 21.07 -4.11 11.52
C LYS A 100 20.36 -4.74 10.31
N GLU A 101 20.93 -5.79 9.74
CA GLU A 101 20.39 -6.54 8.60
C GLU A 101 19.09 -7.32 8.93
N ASP A 102 18.89 -7.65 10.21
CA ASP A 102 17.73 -8.41 10.68
C ASP A 102 16.60 -7.53 11.23
N ILE A 103 16.83 -6.21 11.35
CA ILE A 103 15.83 -5.26 11.84
C ILE A 103 14.51 -5.33 11.02
N PRO A 104 14.53 -5.32 9.68
CA PRO A 104 13.31 -5.41 8.89
C PRO A 104 12.47 -6.65 9.25
N ALA A 105 13.10 -7.82 9.31
CA ALA A 105 12.40 -9.07 9.65
C ALA A 105 11.88 -9.07 11.10
N ALA A 106 12.66 -8.55 12.05
CA ALA A 106 12.30 -8.53 13.46
C ALA A 106 11.16 -7.56 13.79
N THR A 107 11.06 -6.44 13.07
CA THR A 107 10.11 -5.34 13.36
C THR A 107 8.89 -5.35 12.46
N GLN A 108 8.88 -6.18 11.41
CA GLN A 108 7.75 -6.26 10.50
C GLN A 108 6.49 -6.71 11.24
N LEU A 109 5.49 -5.84 11.25
CA LEU A 109 4.18 -6.08 11.83
C LEU A 109 3.12 -5.50 10.90
N PHE A 110 2.15 -6.32 10.55
CA PHE A 110 0.95 -5.85 9.87
C PHE A 110 -0.03 -5.33 10.92
N THR A 111 -0.34 -4.04 10.86
CA THR A 111 -1.29 -3.43 11.77
C THR A 111 -2.71 -3.85 11.40
N THR A 112 -3.49 -4.36 12.34
CA THR A 112 -4.87 -4.79 12.12
C THR A 112 -5.76 -3.61 11.69
N ASP A 113 -6.75 -3.88 10.84
CA ASP A 113 -7.56 -2.85 10.18
C ASP A 113 -8.23 -1.88 11.16
N TRP A 114 -8.85 -2.38 12.22
CA TRP A 114 -9.51 -1.52 13.20
C TRP A 114 -8.55 -0.56 13.92
N VAL A 115 -7.28 -0.99 14.15
CA VAL A 115 -6.25 -0.13 14.75
C VAL A 115 -5.87 0.98 13.77
N VAL A 116 -5.68 0.64 12.50
CA VAL A 116 -5.38 1.60 11.43
C VAL A 116 -6.48 2.67 11.38
N ARG A 117 -7.74 2.23 11.31
CA ARG A 117 -8.89 3.15 11.29
C ARG A 117 -8.93 4.02 12.53
N TYR A 118 -8.80 3.41 13.72
CA TYR A 118 -8.77 4.17 14.97
C TYR A 118 -7.67 5.23 14.99
N MET A 119 -6.46 4.89 14.54
CA MET A 119 -5.33 5.83 14.51
C MET A 119 -5.59 6.99 13.54
N VAL A 120 -6.01 6.71 12.32
CA VAL A 120 -6.22 7.72 11.29
C VAL A 120 -7.44 8.60 11.60
N ASP A 121 -8.56 8.01 12.04
CA ASP A 121 -9.77 8.74 12.40
C ASP A 121 -9.51 9.73 13.53
N ASN A 122 -8.69 9.34 14.51
CA ASN A 122 -8.40 10.17 15.69
C ASN A 122 -7.11 11.01 15.56
N SER A 123 -6.41 10.95 14.44
CA SER A 123 -5.31 11.87 14.11
C SER A 123 -5.71 12.78 12.95
N LEU A 124 -5.68 12.28 11.72
CA LEU A 124 -6.01 13.02 10.51
C LEU A 124 -7.47 13.52 10.52
N GLY A 125 -8.42 12.61 10.79
CA GLY A 125 -9.84 12.95 10.85
C GLY A 125 -10.12 14.00 11.92
N ARG A 126 -9.58 13.80 13.13
CA ARG A 126 -9.70 14.77 14.24
C ARG A 126 -9.07 16.10 13.89
N TYR A 127 -7.88 16.12 13.30
CA TYR A 127 -7.19 17.34 12.88
C TYR A 127 -8.06 18.21 11.97
N TRP A 128 -8.76 17.58 11.01
CA TRP A 128 -9.67 18.25 10.11
C TRP A 128 -10.93 18.76 10.83
N ILE A 129 -11.60 17.87 11.58
CA ILE A 129 -12.87 18.17 12.27
C ILE A 129 -12.74 19.30 13.28
N GLU A 130 -11.63 19.34 14.02
CA GLU A 130 -11.38 20.39 15.00
C GLU A 130 -11.19 21.78 14.37
N ARG A 131 -10.84 21.86 13.08
CA ARG A 131 -10.61 23.09 12.33
C ARG A 131 -11.74 23.49 11.39
N HIS A 132 -12.66 22.55 11.14
CA HIS A 132 -13.79 22.74 10.24
C HIS A 132 -15.10 22.36 10.95
N PRO A 133 -15.70 23.26 11.70
CA PRO A 133 -16.93 23.00 12.47
C PRO A 133 -18.12 22.55 11.60
N GLU A 134 -18.11 22.94 10.32
CA GLU A 134 -19.13 22.59 9.33
C GLU A 134 -18.94 21.20 8.72
N SER A 135 -17.80 20.55 8.95
CA SER A 135 -17.47 19.25 8.37
C SER A 135 -18.40 18.15 8.90
N LYS A 136 -18.83 17.28 8.00
CA LYS A 136 -19.58 16.07 8.30
C LYS A 136 -18.69 14.83 8.36
N LEU A 137 -17.39 14.99 8.30
CA LEU A 137 -16.44 13.89 8.28
C LEU A 137 -16.62 12.96 9.49
N ALA A 138 -16.91 13.51 10.67
CA ALA A 138 -17.12 12.72 11.89
C ALA A 138 -18.23 11.66 11.75
N GLU A 139 -19.24 11.90 10.92
CA GLU A 139 -20.33 10.96 10.67
C GLU A 139 -19.90 9.76 9.81
N LYS A 140 -18.78 9.89 9.09
CA LYS A 140 -18.24 8.89 8.16
C LYS A 140 -17.12 8.05 8.78
N LEU A 141 -16.54 8.51 9.89
CA LEU A 141 -15.41 7.86 10.55
C LEU A 141 -15.90 6.89 11.62
N GLU A 142 -15.71 5.59 11.35
CA GLU A 142 -16.26 4.50 12.18
C GLU A 142 -15.67 4.48 13.60
N PHE A 143 -14.38 4.80 13.74
CA PHE A 143 -13.65 4.74 15.03
C PHE A 143 -13.33 6.11 15.60
N PHE A 144 -14.01 7.16 15.14
CA PHE A 144 -13.83 8.50 15.69
C PHE A 144 -14.34 8.57 17.12
N VAL A 145 -13.47 8.96 18.04
CA VAL A 145 -13.81 9.08 19.47
C VAL A 145 -14.33 10.49 19.75
N THR A 146 -15.62 10.60 20.03
CA THR A 146 -16.19 11.85 20.52
C THR A 146 -15.82 12.10 21.98
N PRO A 147 -15.53 13.35 22.40
CA PRO A 147 -15.31 13.68 23.79
C PRO A 147 -16.49 13.30 24.69
N LYS A 148 -16.23 12.98 25.96
CA LYS A 148 -17.28 12.53 26.91
C LYS A 148 -18.41 13.54 27.13
N ASN A 149 -18.13 14.83 26.97
CA ASN A 149 -19.12 15.93 27.02
C ASN A 149 -19.88 16.15 25.72
N GLY A 150 -19.57 15.38 24.66
CA GLY A 150 -20.19 15.51 23.34
C GLY A 150 -19.71 16.73 22.52
N GLU A 151 -18.88 17.58 23.08
CA GLU A 151 -18.42 18.79 22.42
C GLU A 151 -17.01 18.61 21.86
N ILE A 152 -16.85 18.82 20.54
CA ILE A 152 -15.56 18.85 19.89
C ILE A 152 -14.97 20.25 20.07
N LYS A 153 -13.75 20.32 20.62
CA LYS A 153 -13.06 21.61 20.76
C LYS A 153 -12.64 22.11 19.38
N HIS A 154 -13.17 23.27 18.99
CA HIS A 154 -12.75 23.92 17.74
C HIS A 154 -11.47 24.73 17.93
N ILE A 155 -10.64 24.69 16.89
CA ILE A 155 -9.39 25.44 16.76
C ILE A 155 -9.62 26.50 15.68
N ASP A 156 -9.43 27.75 16.01
CA ASP A 156 -9.57 28.88 15.06
C ASP A 156 -8.34 28.99 14.16
N GLU A 157 -8.21 27.98 13.30
CA GLU A 157 -7.14 27.86 12.31
C GLU A 157 -7.74 27.23 11.05
N PHE A 158 -7.75 28.00 9.96
CA PHE A 158 -8.23 27.47 8.69
C PHE A 158 -7.12 26.72 7.97
N VAL A 159 -7.37 25.45 7.61
CA VAL A 159 -6.45 24.58 6.90
C VAL A 159 -7.10 24.10 5.60
N LYS A 160 -6.41 24.23 4.48
CA LYS A 160 -6.85 23.67 3.20
C LYS A 160 -6.45 22.19 3.11
N PRO A 161 -7.19 21.37 2.34
CA PRO A 161 -6.83 19.98 2.14
C PRO A 161 -5.39 19.80 1.65
N GLU A 162 -4.92 20.67 0.76
CA GLU A 162 -3.58 20.60 0.15
C GLU A 162 -2.43 20.87 1.14
N ASP A 163 -2.74 21.55 2.23
CA ASP A 163 -1.74 21.94 3.24
C ASP A 163 -1.48 20.82 4.26
N ILE A 164 -2.38 19.84 4.33
CA ILE A 164 -2.25 18.70 5.24
C ILE A 164 -1.06 17.82 4.79
N LYS A 165 -0.17 17.52 5.75
CA LYS A 165 0.94 16.58 5.54
C LYS A 165 0.78 15.41 6.51
N PHE A 166 0.54 14.23 5.95
CA PHE A 166 0.39 12.99 6.71
C PHE A 166 1.62 12.12 6.48
N LEU A 167 2.39 11.89 7.53
CA LEU A 167 3.61 11.08 7.49
C LEU A 167 3.43 9.80 8.27
N ASP A 168 3.71 8.67 7.64
CA ASP A 168 3.93 7.38 8.30
C ASP A 168 5.44 7.07 8.27
N PRO A 169 6.15 7.18 9.40
CA PRO A 169 7.60 6.97 9.44
C PRO A 169 8.02 5.49 9.46
N CYS A 170 7.06 4.55 9.53
CA CYS A 170 7.27 3.11 9.56
C CYS A 170 6.15 2.43 8.75
N MET A 171 6.00 2.83 7.49
CA MET A 171 4.79 2.57 6.70
C MET A 171 4.54 1.09 6.38
N GLY A 172 5.53 0.21 6.51
CA GLY A 172 5.41 -1.19 6.15
C GLY A 172 4.88 -1.36 4.72
N SER A 173 3.83 -2.14 4.55
CA SER A 173 3.13 -2.31 3.25
C SER A 173 2.15 -1.17 2.90
N GLY A 174 2.12 -0.07 3.67
CA GLY A 174 1.34 1.12 3.37
C GLY A 174 -0.13 1.10 3.83
N HIS A 175 -0.51 0.18 4.72
CA HIS A 175 -1.90 0.03 5.14
C HIS A 175 -2.47 1.31 5.76
N ILE A 176 -1.70 1.99 6.62
CA ILE A 176 -2.09 3.28 7.22
C ILE A 176 -2.25 4.35 6.14
N LEU A 177 -1.31 4.43 5.17
CA LEU A 177 -1.37 5.40 4.08
C LEU A 177 -2.58 5.17 3.16
N VAL A 178 -2.94 3.91 2.89
CA VAL A 178 -4.10 3.56 2.07
C VAL A 178 -5.40 4.00 2.73
N TYR A 179 -5.54 3.81 4.04
CA TYR A 179 -6.73 4.29 4.75
C TYR A 179 -6.72 5.82 4.93
N ALA A 180 -5.56 6.42 5.18
CA ALA A 180 -5.42 7.88 5.20
C ALA A 180 -5.82 8.51 3.85
N PHE A 181 -5.56 7.81 2.74
CA PHE A 181 -6.04 8.22 1.42
C PHE A 181 -7.57 8.32 1.38
N ASP A 182 -8.31 7.35 1.95
CA ASP A 182 -9.77 7.38 1.99
C ASP A 182 -10.29 8.56 2.81
N VAL A 183 -9.72 8.80 3.98
CA VAL A 183 -10.09 9.95 4.82
C VAL A 183 -9.79 11.27 4.12
N LEU A 184 -8.63 11.41 3.48
CA LEU A 184 -8.29 12.60 2.67
C LEU A 184 -9.25 12.76 1.49
N MET A 185 -9.63 11.67 0.82
CA MET A 185 -10.61 11.73 -0.28
C MET A 185 -11.93 12.34 0.19
N GLU A 186 -12.42 11.95 1.37
CA GLU A 186 -13.65 12.52 1.92
C GLU A 186 -13.46 14.02 2.27
N ILE A 187 -12.31 14.42 2.79
CA ILE A 187 -11.94 15.82 3.04
C ILE A 187 -11.95 16.64 1.75
N TYR A 188 -11.33 16.14 0.69
CA TYR A 188 -11.33 16.81 -0.61
C TYR A 188 -12.72 16.91 -1.23
N LYS A 189 -13.54 15.86 -1.10
CA LYS A 189 -14.93 15.85 -1.59
C LYS A 189 -15.79 16.90 -0.86
N GLU A 190 -15.65 17.02 0.45
CA GLU A 190 -16.33 18.07 1.22
C GLU A 190 -15.89 19.47 0.79
N SER A 191 -14.63 19.61 0.39
CA SER A 191 -14.05 20.87 -0.10
C SER A 191 -14.39 21.17 -1.58
N GLY A 192 -15.19 20.32 -2.24
CA GLY A 192 -15.70 20.53 -3.60
C GLY A 192 -14.80 20.06 -4.73
N TYR A 193 -13.76 19.28 -4.45
CA TYR A 193 -12.90 18.71 -5.48
C TYR A 193 -13.53 17.47 -6.13
N THR A 194 -13.17 17.23 -7.39
CA THR A 194 -13.50 15.97 -8.05
C THR A 194 -12.63 14.84 -7.50
N GLU A 195 -13.15 13.62 -7.43
CA GLU A 195 -12.37 12.45 -6.97
C GLU A 195 -11.08 12.26 -7.77
N ARG A 196 -11.13 12.56 -9.06
CA ARG A 196 -9.99 12.47 -9.96
C ARG A 196 -8.87 13.46 -9.62
N ASP A 197 -9.23 14.71 -9.32
CA ASP A 197 -8.25 15.75 -8.99
C ASP A 197 -7.75 15.54 -7.56
N ALA A 198 -8.65 15.18 -6.65
CA ALA A 198 -8.33 14.82 -5.28
C ALA A 198 -7.30 13.69 -5.22
N ALA A 199 -7.49 12.60 -5.99
CA ALA A 199 -6.55 11.48 -6.02
C ALA A 199 -5.12 11.91 -6.40
N ALA A 200 -4.99 12.83 -7.36
CA ALA A 200 -3.69 13.38 -7.75
C ALA A 200 -3.05 14.21 -6.63
N MET A 201 -3.85 15.10 -6.02
CA MET A 201 -3.39 16.00 -4.97
C MET A 201 -3.01 15.23 -3.70
N ILE A 202 -3.78 14.22 -3.32
CA ILE A 202 -3.49 13.37 -2.16
C ILE A 202 -2.11 12.73 -2.29
N VAL A 203 -1.81 12.12 -3.44
CA VAL A 203 -0.52 11.47 -3.67
C VAL A 203 0.63 12.47 -3.72
N GLN A 204 0.45 13.61 -4.36
CA GLN A 204 1.51 14.60 -4.55
C GLN A 204 1.78 15.46 -3.30
N ASN A 205 0.73 15.78 -2.54
CA ASN A 205 0.82 16.82 -1.52
C ASN A 205 0.65 16.31 -0.09
N ASN A 206 -0.12 15.25 0.13
CA ASN A 206 -0.58 14.90 1.47
C ASN A 206 0.13 13.69 2.08
N LEU A 207 0.36 12.63 1.30
CA LEU A 207 0.89 11.38 1.83
C LEU A 207 2.40 11.32 1.73
N PHE A 208 3.03 10.97 2.84
CA PHE A 208 4.47 10.75 2.97
C PHE A 208 4.72 9.47 3.74
N GLY A 209 5.65 8.64 3.25
CA GLY A 209 5.97 7.37 3.88
C GLY A 209 7.47 7.11 3.94
N LEU A 210 7.92 6.51 5.04
CA LEU A 210 9.28 6.03 5.20
C LEU A 210 9.27 4.61 5.73
N ASP A 211 10.18 3.78 5.24
CA ASP A 211 10.45 2.47 5.82
C ASP A 211 11.92 2.12 5.67
N ILE A 212 12.42 1.27 6.57
CA ILE A 212 13.80 0.76 6.51
C ILE A 212 13.92 -0.41 5.52
N ASP A 213 12.80 -1.06 5.19
CA ASP A 213 12.73 -2.17 4.26
C ASP A 213 12.30 -1.70 2.87
N ASP A 214 13.22 -1.75 1.91
CA ASP A 214 12.97 -1.36 0.51
C ASP A 214 11.80 -2.13 -0.13
N ARG A 215 11.60 -3.39 0.26
CA ARG A 215 10.51 -4.22 -0.27
C ARG A 215 9.15 -3.78 0.29
N ALA A 216 9.12 -3.49 1.58
CA ALA A 216 7.92 -2.91 2.22
C ALA A 216 7.59 -1.58 1.56
N SER A 217 8.58 -0.72 1.32
CA SER A 217 8.41 0.56 0.62
C SER A 217 7.85 0.39 -0.81
N GLN A 218 8.33 -0.61 -1.56
CA GLN A 218 7.79 -0.93 -2.89
C GLN A 218 6.33 -1.39 -2.83
N LEU A 219 5.96 -2.17 -1.82
CA LEU A 219 4.57 -2.60 -1.61
C LEU A 219 3.69 -1.42 -1.25
N ALA A 220 4.12 -0.55 -0.34
CA ALA A 220 3.40 0.67 0.02
C ALA A 220 3.19 1.60 -1.18
N TYR A 221 4.24 1.80 -1.98
CA TYR A 221 4.16 2.54 -3.25
C TYR A 221 3.07 1.95 -4.16
N PHE A 222 3.11 0.63 -4.38
CA PHE A 222 2.11 -0.07 -5.19
C PHE A 222 0.71 0.11 -4.64
N ALA A 223 0.53 -0.07 -3.32
CA ALA A 223 -0.74 0.05 -2.63
C ALA A 223 -1.38 1.44 -2.84
N VAL A 224 -0.62 2.49 -2.59
CA VAL A 224 -1.07 3.88 -2.76
C VAL A 224 -1.39 4.19 -4.23
N MET A 225 -0.57 3.73 -5.17
CA MET A 225 -0.82 3.94 -6.60
C MET A 225 -2.08 3.20 -7.09
N MET A 226 -2.31 1.97 -6.62
CA MET A 226 -3.53 1.23 -6.94
C MET A 226 -4.76 1.87 -6.30
N LYS A 227 -4.64 2.38 -5.08
CA LYS A 227 -5.70 3.15 -4.42
C LYS A 227 -6.06 4.40 -5.22
N ALA A 228 -5.09 5.18 -5.64
CA ALA A 228 -5.33 6.35 -6.48
C ALA A 228 -5.96 5.99 -7.84
N ARG A 229 -5.52 4.88 -8.44
CA ARG A 229 -6.07 4.36 -9.70
C ARG A 229 -7.54 3.93 -9.57
N SER A 230 -8.01 3.51 -8.40
CA SER A 230 -9.43 3.17 -8.21
C SER A 230 -10.36 4.39 -8.40
N TYR A 231 -9.88 5.59 -8.13
CA TYR A 231 -10.59 6.85 -8.34
C TYR A 231 -10.33 7.48 -9.73
N ASP A 232 -9.20 7.17 -10.36
CA ASP A 232 -8.85 7.65 -11.70
C ASP A 232 -8.20 6.55 -12.54
N ARG A 233 -8.96 5.94 -13.45
CA ARG A 233 -8.47 4.85 -14.31
C ARG A 233 -7.20 5.20 -15.11
N ARG A 234 -6.94 6.49 -15.36
CA ARG A 234 -5.77 6.99 -16.08
C ARG A 234 -4.66 7.48 -15.17
N PHE A 235 -4.78 7.29 -13.85
CA PHE A 235 -3.84 7.81 -12.86
C PHE A 235 -2.39 7.46 -13.18
N LEU A 236 -2.10 6.20 -13.48
CA LEU A 236 -0.74 5.71 -13.77
C LEU A 236 -0.12 6.35 -15.02
N SER A 237 -0.92 6.82 -15.97
CA SER A 237 -0.42 7.50 -17.18
C SER A 237 -0.11 8.99 -16.98
N ARG A 238 -0.40 9.55 -15.80
CA ARG A 238 -0.13 10.96 -15.50
C ARG A 238 1.30 11.25 -15.04
N GLY A 239 2.10 10.22 -14.77
CA GLY A 239 3.46 10.37 -14.26
C GLY A 239 3.53 10.92 -12.84
N ILE A 240 2.46 10.80 -12.06
CA ILE A 240 2.41 11.21 -10.66
C ILE A 240 3.15 10.15 -9.83
N LYS A 241 3.99 10.63 -8.90
CA LYS A 241 4.74 9.78 -7.97
C LYS A 241 4.37 10.14 -6.52
N PRO A 242 4.24 9.14 -5.62
CA PRO A 242 4.14 9.36 -4.19
C PRO A 242 5.47 9.86 -3.60
N ASN A 243 5.37 10.41 -2.37
CA ASN A 243 6.50 10.96 -1.63
C ASN A 243 7.06 9.96 -0.61
#